data_d5c7f974cfeb9460bf2559613bc9d8c0
#
_entry.id   d5c7f974cfeb9460bf2559613bc9d8c0
#
_cell.length_a   1.000
_cell.length_b   1.000
_cell.length_c   1.000
_cell.angle_alpha   90.00
_cell.angle_beta   90.00
_cell.angle_gamma   90.00
#
_symmetry.space_group_name_H-M   'P 1'
#
loop_
_entity.id
_entity.type
_entity.pdbx_description
1 polymer ?
#
loop_
_entity_poly.entity_id
_entity_poly.type
_entity_poly.pdbx_seq_one_letter_code
_entity_poly.pdbx_strand_id
1 'polypeptide(L)'
;MSKHTQIKPQSQGFMHDQRKRRIVADIATYVLLTVLGIIWLLPIVWIFLESFNKNTAPYQETFFPTEFSLDSYISLFTETKVLNFPRMFMNTFIIAVFVCIISVFFVLSVAYCMSRMRFRGRRSFMNFVLILGMFPGIISVVAIYFILKAMGLTSDGMTILALILVYSAGTGAGFYVMKGYMDTIPTSLDEAAMLDGCTRWQVFTKIIIPMCRPMIVYQAIVGFLTPWLDFVMAKVIARTQDNYTASLGLWLMLDKEYINSWFGLFAAAAVLISIPIAILFIVMQRFYQESMSGAVKG
;
A
#
# COMPACT_ATOMS: atom_id res chain seq x y z
N MET A 1 -25.05 -4.40 -75.34
CA MET A 1 -25.84 -3.80 -74.23
C MET A 1 -25.33 -4.34 -72.95
N SER A 2 -24.40 -3.59 -72.29
CA SER A 2 -23.81 -3.98 -71.00
C SER A 2 -24.50 -3.20 -69.88
N LYS A 3 -25.15 -3.90 -68.95
CA LYS A 3 -25.82 -3.30 -67.79
C LYS A 3 -24.76 -3.07 -66.71
N HIS A 4 -24.37 -1.81 -66.48
CA HIS A 4 -23.63 -1.39 -65.32
C HIS A 4 -24.55 -1.48 -64.07
N THR A 5 -24.30 -2.44 -63.24
CA THR A 5 -24.92 -2.55 -61.91
C THR A 5 -24.18 -1.58 -60.97
N GLN A 6 -24.81 -0.47 -60.62
CA GLN A 6 -24.34 0.45 -59.61
C GLN A 6 -24.42 -0.16 -58.22
N ILE A 7 -23.28 -0.47 -57.59
CA ILE A 7 -23.21 -0.89 -56.19
C ILE A 7 -23.39 0.37 -55.32
N LYS A 8 -24.53 0.49 -54.68
CA LYS A 8 -24.79 1.55 -53.69
C LYS A 8 -23.83 1.37 -52.46
N PRO A 9 -23.23 2.46 -51.96
CA PRO A 9 -22.39 2.39 -50.79
C PRO A 9 -23.24 2.25 -49.52
N GLN A 10 -23.42 1.02 -49.03
CA GLN A 10 -24.11 0.71 -47.75
C GLN A 10 -23.25 0.95 -46.49
N SER A 11 -22.00 1.45 -46.64
CA SER A 11 -21.04 1.51 -45.52
C SER A 11 -21.11 2.79 -44.65
N GLN A 12 -21.71 3.86 -45.13
CA GLN A 12 -21.70 5.14 -44.38
C GLN A 12 -22.71 5.19 -43.24
N GLY A 13 -23.86 4.56 -43.34
CA GLY A 13 -24.86 4.50 -42.26
C GLY A 13 -24.44 3.65 -41.07
N PHE A 14 -23.80 2.52 -41.35
CA PHE A 14 -23.35 1.58 -40.32
C PHE A 14 -22.21 2.16 -39.45
N MET A 15 -21.28 2.87 -40.06
CA MET A 15 -20.17 3.55 -39.34
C MET A 15 -20.67 4.72 -38.49
N HIS A 16 -21.69 5.45 -38.94
CA HIS A 16 -22.27 6.56 -38.19
C HIS A 16 -23.04 6.07 -36.93
N ASP A 17 -23.75 4.97 -37.04
CA ASP A 17 -24.48 4.34 -35.91
C ASP A 17 -23.51 3.75 -34.87
N GLN A 18 -22.41 3.14 -35.29
CA GLN A 18 -21.37 2.65 -34.41
C GLN A 18 -20.66 3.81 -33.65
N ARG A 19 -20.43 4.94 -34.33
CA ARG A 19 -19.82 6.13 -33.70
C ARG A 19 -20.74 6.73 -32.63
N LYS A 20 -22.04 6.82 -32.90
CA LYS A 20 -23.02 7.30 -31.91
C LYS A 20 -23.12 6.38 -30.72
N ARG A 21 -23.15 5.04 -30.92
CA ARG A 21 -23.13 4.07 -29.82
C ARG A 21 -21.89 4.17 -28.98
N ARG A 22 -20.70 4.37 -29.54
CA ARG A 22 -19.46 4.60 -28.80
C ARG A 22 -19.54 5.88 -27.97
N ILE A 23 -19.98 6.99 -28.54
CA ILE A 23 -20.12 8.27 -27.82
C ILE A 23 -21.08 8.13 -26.64
N VAL A 24 -22.22 7.46 -26.83
CA VAL A 24 -23.20 7.22 -25.76
C VAL A 24 -22.60 6.32 -24.67
N ALA A 25 -21.88 5.26 -25.06
CA ALA A 25 -21.18 4.39 -24.12
C ALA A 25 -20.10 5.14 -23.34
N ASP A 26 -19.31 5.98 -24.01
CA ASP A 26 -18.28 6.80 -23.37
C ASP A 26 -18.89 7.80 -22.37
N ILE A 27 -19.98 8.49 -22.76
CA ILE A 27 -20.70 9.40 -21.86
C ILE A 27 -21.24 8.65 -20.65
N ALA A 28 -21.88 7.49 -20.85
CA ALA A 28 -22.40 6.67 -19.76
C ALA A 28 -21.28 6.21 -18.82
N THR A 29 -20.13 5.82 -19.37
CA THR A 29 -18.95 5.44 -18.61
C THR A 29 -18.40 6.61 -17.79
N TYR A 30 -18.26 7.80 -18.38
CA TYR A 30 -17.80 8.98 -17.67
C TYR A 30 -18.76 9.41 -16.56
N VAL A 31 -20.07 9.39 -16.82
CA VAL A 31 -21.09 9.69 -15.79
C VAL A 31 -21.01 8.69 -14.65
N LEU A 32 -20.91 7.39 -14.96
CA LEU A 32 -20.79 6.35 -13.94
C LEU A 32 -19.52 6.54 -13.11
N LEU A 33 -18.37 6.75 -13.76
CA LEU A 33 -17.09 6.97 -13.07
C LEU A 33 -17.11 8.24 -12.21
N THR A 34 -17.76 9.32 -12.67
CA THR A 34 -17.91 10.56 -11.91
C THR A 34 -18.77 10.35 -10.66
N VAL A 35 -19.90 9.67 -10.80
CA VAL A 35 -20.78 9.36 -9.66
C VAL A 35 -20.06 8.47 -8.64
N LEU A 36 -19.40 7.42 -9.09
CA LEU A 36 -18.59 6.57 -8.22
C LEU A 36 -17.48 7.36 -7.54
N GLY A 37 -16.78 8.24 -8.27
CA GLY A 37 -15.74 9.11 -7.73
C GLY A 37 -16.26 10.03 -6.63
N ILE A 38 -17.42 10.66 -6.82
CA ILE A 38 -18.05 11.51 -5.80
C ILE A 38 -18.40 10.69 -4.56
N ILE A 39 -19.01 9.50 -4.73
CA ILE A 39 -19.37 8.63 -3.59
C ILE A 39 -18.13 8.23 -2.79
N TRP A 40 -17.01 7.92 -3.44
CA TRP A 40 -15.77 7.54 -2.77
C TRP A 40 -15.04 8.71 -2.10
N LEU A 41 -15.13 9.90 -2.67
CA LEU A 41 -14.51 11.09 -2.11
C LEU A 41 -15.31 11.68 -0.94
N LEU A 42 -16.62 11.45 -0.90
CA LEU A 42 -17.50 12.04 0.12
C LEU A 42 -17.03 11.77 1.56
N PRO A 43 -16.72 10.53 2.00
CA PRO A 43 -16.24 10.30 3.37
C PRO A 43 -14.86 10.93 3.62
N ILE A 44 -13.99 11.00 2.61
CA ILE A 44 -12.66 11.61 2.76
C ILE A 44 -12.79 13.12 2.95
N VAL A 45 -13.60 13.77 2.11
CA VAL A 45 -13.88 15.21 2.22
C VAL A 45 -14.55 15.52 3.55
N TRP A 46 -15.46 14.66 4.00
CA TRP A 46 -16.13 14.84 5.28
C TRP A 46 -15.13 14.80 6.46
N ILE A 47 -14.27 13.79 6.56
CA ILE A 47 -13.22 13.71 7.60
C ILE A 47 -12.29 14.92 7.52
N PHE A 48 -11.94 15.35 6.30
CA PHE A 48 -11.10 16.54 6.10
C PHE A 48 -11.77 17.81 6.62
N LEU A 49 -13.04 18.02 6.33
CA LEU A 49 -13.81 19.16 6.85
C LEU A 49 -13.97 19.06 8.38
N GLU A 50 -14.27 17.87 8.90
CA GLU A 50 -14.44 17.61 10.32
C GLU A 50 -13.15 17.88 11.12
N SER A 51 -11.99 17.69 10.52
CA SER A 51 -10.70 18.00 11.17
C SER A 51 -10.52 19.48 11.52
N PHE A 52 -11.27 20.37 10.87
CA PHE A 52 -11.31 21.82 11.16
C PHE A 52 -12.52 22.24 11.98
N ASN A 53 -13.35 21.29 12.40
CA ASN A 53 -14.55 21.62 13.16
C ASN A 53 -14.19 22.01 14.60
N LYS A 54 -14.72 23.15 15.06
CA LYS A 54 -14.56 23.61 16.46
C LYS A 54 -15.34 22.74 17.44
N ASN A 55 -16.48 22.20 17.01
CA ASN A 55 -17.25 21.27 17.79
C ASN A 55 -16.74 19.85 17.60
N THR A 56 -16.13 19.25 18.63
CA THR A 56 -15.46 17.95 18.57
C THR A 56 -16.37 16.75 18.85
N ALA A 57 -17.69 16.97 19.02
CA ALA A 57 -18.63 15.89 19.28
C ALA A 57 -18.90 15.05 18.01
N PRO A 58 -18.96 13.71 18.11
CA PRO A 58 -19.16 12.83 16.96
C PRO A 58 -20.58 12.86 16.38
N TYR A 59 -21.54 13.29 17.20
CA TYR A 59 -22.94 13.41 16.81
C TYR A 59 -23.31 14.88 16.69
N GLN A 60 -23.28 15.39 15.46
CA GLN A 60 -23.64 16.77 15.16
C GLN A 60 -24.96 16.81 14.40
N GLU A 61 -25.73 17.87 14.61
CA GLU A 61 -26.98 18.10 13.87
C GLU A 61 -26.74 18.49 12.42
N THR A 62 -25.53 18.95 12.08
CA THR A 62 -25.16 19.41 10.75
C THR A 62 -24.03 18.56 10.16
N PHE A 63 -24.17 18.20 8.88
CA PHE A 63 -23.17 17.42 8.15
C PHE A 63 -21.88 18.23 7.84
N PHE A 64 -21.99 19.54 7.76
CA PHE A 64 -20.86 20.43 7.52
C PHE A 64 -20.54 21.25 8.77
N PRO A 65 -19.25 21.49 9.07
CA PRO A 65 -18.83 22.35 10.16
C PRO A 65 -19.43 23.73 10.04
N THR A 66 -20.00 24.24 11.12
CA THR A 66 -20.55 25.62 11.20
C THR A 66 -19.48 26.63 11.60
N GLU A 67 -18.50 26.21 12.39
CA GLU A 67 -17.37 27.04 12.82
C GLU A 67 -16.06 26.29 12.54
N PHE A 68 -15.12 26.96 11.87
CA PHE A 68 -13.81 26.38 11.56
C PHE A 68 -12.78 26.83 12.60
N SER A 69 -11.98 25.87 13.10
CA SER A 69 -10.88 26.10 14.04
C SER A 69 -9.70 25.17 13.74
N LEU A 70 -8.52 25.57 14.17
CA LEU A 70 -7.31 24.74 14.20
C LEU A 70 -7.06 24.09 15.56
N ASP A 71 -8.00 24.21 16.50
CA ASP A 71 -7.82 23.75 17.88
C ASP A 71 -7.51 22.27 17.96
N SER A 72 -8.16 21.42 17.14
CA SER A 72 -7.86 19.99 17.07
C SER A 72 -6.41 19.69 16.66
N TYR A 73 -5.87 20.46 15.71
CA TYR A 73 -4.46 20.30 15.30
C TYR A 73 -3.51 20.80 16.39
N ILE A 74 -3.81 21.94 17.03
CA ILE A 74 -2.98 22.47 18.13
C ILE A 74 -2.97 21.49 19.29
N SER A 75 -4.13 20.97 19.69
CA SER A 75 -4.27 20.00 20.78
C SER A 75 -3.50 18.70 20.53
N LEU A 76 -3.44 18.20 19.27
CA LEU A 76 -2.64 17.03 18.91
C LEU A 76 -1.15 17.17 19.26
N PHE A 77 -0.63 18.39 19.20
CA PHE A 77 0.80 18.65 19.49
C PHE A 77 1.03 19.16 20.91
N THR A 78 0.03 19.70 21.61
CA THR A 78 0.16 20.28 22.94
C THR A 78 -0.33 19.35 24.06
N GLU A 79 -1.39 18.59 23.81
CA GLU A 79 -1.98 17.69 24.81
C GLU A 79 -1.39 16.29 24.75
N THR A 80 -0.10 16.17 25.08
CA THR A 80 0.66 14.93 24.95
C THR A 80 0.57 13.99 26.17
N LYS A 81 -0.17 14.37 27.22
CA LYS A 81 -0.20 13.59 28.48
C LYS A 81 -0.96 12.26 28.36
N VAL A 82 -2.05 12.23 27.60
CA VAL A 82 -2.88 11.03 27.43
C VAL A 82 -2.56 10.31 26.13
N LEU A 83 -2.27 11.06 25.05
CA LEU A 83 -1.84 10.50 23.76
C LEU A 83 -0.79 11.40 23.13
N ASN A 84 0.44 10.90 23.01
CA ASN A 84 1.52 11.64 22.38
C ASN A 84 1.53 11.38 20.86
N PHE A 85 0.67 12.12 20.13
CA PHE A 85 0.54 11.95 18.67
C PHE A 85 1.86 12.14 17.91
N PRO A 86 2.70 13.17 18.17
CA PRO A 86 3.98 13.32 17.47
C PRO A 86 4.88 12.09 17.62
N ARG A 87 4.92 11.48 18.80
CA ARG A 87 5.72 10.28 19.05
C ARG A 87 5.15 9.06 18.32
N MET A 88 3.84 8.86 18.38
CA MET A 88 3.15 7.77 17.65
C MET A 88 3.36 7.87 16.14
N PHE A 89 3.27 9.09 15.60
CA PHE A 89 3.55 9.36 14.19
C PHE A 89 5.00 9.02 13.83
N MET A 90 5.96 9.48 14.64
CA MET A 90 7.39 9.21 14.43
C MET A 90 7.72 7.73 14.56
N ASN A 91 7.16 7.03 15.56
CA ASN A 91 7.33 5.59 15.72
C ASN A 91 6.88 4.85 14.45
N THR A 92 5.68 5.18 13.94
CA THR A 92 5.15 4.55 12.73
C THR A 92 5.98 4.87 11.51
N PHE A 93 6.44 6.12 11.37
CA PHE A 93 7.27 6.54 10.25
C PHE A 93 8.62 5.79 10.24
N ILE A 94 9.27 5.68 11.40
CA ILE A 94 10.51 4.90 11.53
C ILE A 94 10.28 3.44 11.16
N ILE A 95 9.24 2.80 11.72
CA ILE A 95 8.90 1.42 11.40
C ILE A 95 8.66 1.29 9.89
N ALA A 96 7.87 2.17 9.28
CA ALA A 96 7.52 2.13 7.86
C ALA A 96 8.74 2.23 6.94
N VAL A 97 9.67 3.13 7.24
CA VAL A 97 10.93 3.29 6.47
C VAL A 97 11.78 2.03 6.55
N PHE A 98 11.99 1.49 7.76
CA PHE A 98 12.79 0.28 7.92
C PHE A 98 12.13 -0.94 7.29
N VAL A 99 10.82 -1.12 7.46
CA VAL A 99 10.05 -2.21 6.82
C VAL A 99 10.13 -2.11 5.31
N CYS A 100 9.97 -0.92 4.74
CA CYS A 100 10.09 -0.68 3.31
C CYS A 100 11.46 -1.15 2.77
N ILE A 101 12.55 -0.69 3.38
CA ILE A 101 13.92 -1.01 2.94
C ILE A 101 14.19 -2.52 3.07
N ILE A 102 13.90 -3.08 4.26
CA ILE A 102 14.17 -4.49 4.57
C ILE A 102 13.34 -5.42 3.67
N SER A 103 12.04 -5.14 3.52
CA SER A 103 11.15 -5.96 2.70
C SER A 103 11.53 -5.94 1.23
N VAL A 104 11.86 -4.79 0.66
CA VAL A 104 12.32 -4.68 -0.73
C VAL A 104 13.59 -5.50 -0.95
N PHE A 105 14.56 -5.37 -0.06
CA PHE A 105 15.82 -6.12 -0.14
C PHE A 105 15.59 -7.64 -0.09
N PHE A 106 14.84 -8.12 0.91
CA PHE A 106 14.58 -9.55 1.06
C PHE A 106 13.72 -10.11 -0.07
N VAL A 107 12.65 -9.41 -0.45
CA VAL A 107 11.75 -9.86 -1.52
C VAL A 107 12.48 -9.97 -2.85
N LEU A 108 13.31 -8.98 -3.20
CA LEU A 108 14.13 -9.03 -4.41
C LEU A 108 15.13 -10.17 -4.39
N SER A 109 15.86 -10.31 -3.29
CA SER A 109 16.90 -11.33 -3.15
C SER A 109 16.32 -12.75 -3.21
N VAL A 110 15.25 -13.00 -2.45
CA VAL A 110 14.56 -14.29 -2.43
C VAL A 110 13.94 -14.60 -3.79
N ALA A 111 13.24 -13.62 -4.40
CA ALA A 111 12.64 -13.79 -5.72
C ALA A 111 13.68 -14.13 -6.79
N TYR A 112 14.84 -13.47 -6.79
CA TYR A 112 15.93 -13.77 -7.70
C TYR A 112 16.46 -15.19 -7.52
N CYS A 113 16.73 -15.59 -6.27
CA CYS A 113 17.15 -16.96 -5.97
C CYS A 113 16.12 -17.99 -6.44
N MET A 114 14.84 -17.72 -6.18
CA MET A 114 13.73 -18.60 -6.55
C MET A 114 13.36 -18.55 -8.04
N SER A 115 13.76 -17.54 -8.78
CA SER A 115 13.54 -17.43 -10.23
C SER A 115 14.71 -18.00 -11.03
N ARG A 116 15.93 -17.58 -10.72
CA ARG A 116 17.12 -17.80 -11.55
C ARG A 116 18.06 -18.91 -11.07
N MET A 117 18.03 -19.25 -9.77
CA MET A 117 18.92 -20.27 -9.24
C MET A 117 18.26 -21.65 -9.21
N ARG A 118 19.03 -22.69 -9.53
CA ARG A 118 18.62 -24.11 -9.44
C ARG A 118 19.31 -24.73 -8.24
N PHE A 119 18.55 -25.10 -7.21
CA PHE A 119 19.05 -25.80 -6.03
C PHE A 119 18.05 -26.84 -5.51
N ARG A 120 18.58 -27.84 -4.79
CA ARG A 120 17.73 -28.90 -4.19
C ARG A 120 16.84 -28.29 -3.12
N GLY A 121 15.54 -28.64 -3.13
CA GLY A 121 14.56 -28.13 -2.15
C GLY A 121 13.81 -26.86 -2.57
N ARG A 122 14.16 -26.18 -3.68
CA ARG A 122 13.47 -24.98 -4.16
C ARG A 122 11.93 -25.15 -4.24
N ARG A 123 11.48 -26.26 -4.86
CA ARG A 123 10.05 -26.53 -5.03
C ARG A 123 9.36 -26.79 -3.70
N SER A 124 10.00 -27.56 -2.82
CA SER A 124 9.48 -27.86 -1.49
C SER A 124 9.37 -26.62 -0.62
N PHE A 125 10.37 -25.73 -0.67
CA PHE A 125 10.33 -24.45 0.03
C PHE A 125 9.18 -23.57 -0.47
N MET A 126 8.99 -23.46 -1.77
CA MET A 126 7.88 -22.69 -2.34
C MET A 126 6.52 -23.22 -1.91
N ASN A 127 6.34 -24.56 -1.96
CA ASN A 127 5.09 -25.18 -1.50
C ASN A 127 4.86 -24.98 0.00
N PHE A 128 5.91 -25.07 0.81
CA PHE A 128 5.84 -24.83 2.25
C PHE A 128 5.40 -23.41 2.59
N VAL A 129 5.98 -22.40 1.92
CA VAL A 129 5.57 -21.00 2.13
C VAL A 129 4.14 -20.76 1.68
N LEU A 130 3.68 -21.38 0.58
CA LEU A 130 2.27 -21.30 0.16
C LEU A 130 1.34 -21.88 1.21
N ILE A 131 1.67 -23.05 1.76
CA ILE A 131 0.87 -23.68 2.84
C ILE A 131 0.82 -22.78 4.07
N LEU A 132 1.96 -22.19 4.48
CA LEU A 132 2.00 -21.24 5.59
C LEU A 132 1.12 -20.00 5.33
N GLY A 133 1.10 -19.51 4.09
CA GLY A 133 0.25 -18.37 3.70
C GLY A 133 -1.25 -18.65 3.74
N MET A 134 -1.68 -19.91 3.82
CA MET A 134 -3.09 -20.30 3.96
C MET A 134 -3.60 -20.22 5.41
N PHE A 135 -2.71 -20.10 6.40
CA PHE A 135 -3.14 -19.96 7.78
C PHE A 135 -3.77 -18.59 8.03
N PRO A 136 -4.88 -18.54 8.81
CA PRO A 136 -5.52 -17.28 9.16
C PRO A 136 -4.57 -16.34 9.91
N GLY A 137 -4.44 -15.10 9.45
CA GLY A 137 -3.50 -14.12 10.01
C GLY A 137 -3.69 -13.88 11.52
N ILE A 138 -4.94 -13.90 12.01
CA ILE A 138 -5.25 -13.70 13.44
C ILE A 138 -4.62 -14.78 14.33
N ILE A 139 -4.60 -16.03 13.90
CA ILE A 139 -3.95 -17.13 14.66
C ILE A 139 -2.43 -16.89 14.70
N SER A 140 -1.86 -16.42 13.59
CA SER A 140 -0.43 -16.10 13.51
C SER A 140 -0.01 -15.00 14.49
N VAL A 141 -0.88 -14.01 14.78
CA VAL A 141 -0.59 -12.92 15.73
C VAL A 141 -0.23 -13.48 17.12
N VAL A 142 -1.01 -14.44 17.62
CA VAL A 142 -0.77 -15.05 18.95
C VAL A 142 0.55 -15.81 18.96
N ALA A 143 0.81 -16.62 17.93
CA ALA A 143 2.06 -17.36 17.81
C ALA A 143 3.28 -16.44 17.74
N ILE A 144 3.20 -15.39 16.92
CA ILE A 144 4.26 -14.37 16.78
C ILE A 144 4.54 -13.68 18.11
N TYR A 145 3.49 -13.32 18.87
CA TYR A 145 3.67 -12.72 20.19
C TYR A 145 4.48 -13.63 21.13
N PHE A 146 4.16 -14.93 21.21
CA PHE A 146 4.91 -15.86 22.06
C PHE A 146 6.35 -16.05 21.58
N ILE A 147 6.59 -16.06 20.27
CA ILE A 147 7.95 -16.13 19.71
C ILE A 147 8.74 -14.88 20.11
N LEU A 148 8.18 -13.69 19.93
CA LEU A 148 8.83 -12.44 20.32
C LEU A 148 9.10 -12.37 21.84
N LYS A 149 8.15 -12.88 22.64
CA LYS A 149 8.32 -12.97 24.10
C LYS A 149 9.47 -13.89 24.48
N ALA A 150 9.56 -15.06 23.84
CA ALA A 150 10.68 -16.00 24.06
C ALA A 150 12.03 -15.40 23.64
N MET A 151 12.04 -14.52 22.62
CA MET A 151 13.23 -13.79 22.19
C MET A 151 13.56 -12.55 23.03
N GLY A 152 12.74 -12.20 24.04
CA GLY A 152 12.91 -11.00 24.86
C GLY A 152 12.56 -9.68 24.16
N LEU A 153 11.91 -9.74 22.99
CA LEU A 153 11.58 -8.58 22.14
C LEU A 153 10.26 -7.88 22.50
N THR A 154 9.58 -8.33 23.56
CA THR A 154 8.33 -7.72 24.04
C THR A 154 8.53 -6.69 25.14
N SER A 155 9.78 -6.38 25.52
CA SER A 155 10.10 -5.30 26.46
C SER A 155 9.92 -3.93 25.82
N ASP A 156 9.64 -2.89 26.62
CA ASP A 156 9.31 -1.55 26.12
C ASP A 156 10.38 -0.96 25.18
N GLY A 157 11.66 -1.17 25.48
CA GLY A 157 12.75 -0.69 24.62
C GLY A 157 12.92 -1.43 23.28
N MET A 158 12.27 -2.59 23.11
CA MET A 158 12.40 -3.44 21.92
C MET A 158 11.15 -3.46 21.02
N THR A 159 10.10 -2.79 21.44
CA THR A 159 8.79 -2.81 20.72
C THR A 159 8.91 -2.38 19.26
N ILE A 160 9.62 -1.28 18.98
CA ILE A 160 9.78 -0.78 17.60
C ILE A 160 10.57 -1.79 16.76
N LEU A 161 11.62 -2.39 17.30
CA LEU A 161 12.41 -3.43 16.64
C LEU A 161 11.55 -4.68 16.36
N ALA A 162 10.75 -5.10 17.34
CA ALA A 162 9.84 -6.23 17.18
C ALA A 162 8.84 -6.00 16.05
N LEU A 163 8.23 -4.81 15.97
CA LEU A 163 7.30 -4.44 14.90
C LEU A 163 8.00 -4.40 13.52
N ILE A 164 9.21 -3.86 13.44
CA ILE A 164 10.00 -3.86 12.20
C ILE A 164 10.25 -5.30 11.72
N LEU A 165 10.68 -6.18 12.62
CA LEU A 165 10.92 -7.59 12.28
C LEU A 165 9.66 -8.32 11.81
N VAL A 166 8.56 -8.16 12.53
CA VAL A 166 7.29 -8.81 12.21
C VAL A 166 6.73 -8.33 10.87
N TYR A 167 6.66 -7.03 10.66
CA TYR A 167 6.14 -6.48 9.39
C TYR A 167 7.05 -6.80 8.21
N SER A 168 8.37 -6.76 8.40
CA SER A 168 9.31 -7.15 7.34
C SER A 168 9.18 -8.63 6.98
N ALA A 169 8.98 -9.52 7.96
CA ALA A 169 8.73 -10.94 7.74
C ALA A 169 7.38 -11.18 7.07
N GLY A 170 6.32 -10.46 7.50
CA GLY A 170 4.97 -10.56 6.94
C GLY A 170 4.91 -10.16 5.47
N THR A 171 5.61 -9.10 5.08
CA THR A 171 5.70 -8.66 3.67
C THR A 171 6.58 -9.59 2.83
N GLY A 172 7.35 -10.47 3.46
CA GLY A 172 8.26 -11.41 2.80
C GLY A 172 7.56 -12.35 1.80
N ALA A 173 6.29 -12.69 2.01
CA ALA A 173 5.49 -13.47 1.07
C ALA A 173 5.35 -12.80 -0.31
N GLY A 174 5.57 -11.49 -0.41
CA GLY A 174 5.61 -10.72 -1.66
C GLY A 174 6.64 -11.24 -2.67
N PHE A 175 7.62 -12.06 -2.24
CA PHE A 175 8.58 -12.66 -3.17
C PHE A 175 7.92 -13.53 -4.24
N TYR A 176 6.74 -14.10 -3.99
CA TYR A 176 6.00 -14.87 -5.00
C TYR A 176 5.59 -14.02 -6.19
N VAL A 177 5.03 -12.83 -5.89
CA VAL A 177 4.57 -11.88 -6.92
C VAL A 177 5.79 -11.35 -7.69
N MET A 178 6.85 -10.98 -6.98
CA MET A 178 8.10 -10.52 -7.56
C MET A 178 8.75 -11.60 -8.42
N LYS A 179 8.78 -12.86 -7.94
CA LYS A 179 9.28 -14.01 -8.71
C LYS A 179 8.46 -14.23 -9.97
N GLY A 180 7.11 -14.21 -9.86
CA GLY A 180 6.23 -14.34 -11.02
C GLY A 180 6.56 -13.32 -12.11
N TYR A 181 6.81 -12.07 -11.71
CA TYR A 181 7.26 -11.03 -12.63
C TYR A 181 8.65 -11.31 -13.22
N MET A 182 9.63 -11.70 -12.38
CA MET A 182 10.98 -12.06 -12.86
C MET A 182 10.96 -13.23 -13.84
N ASP A 183 10.05 -14.19 -13.68
CA ASP A 183 9.89 -15.32 -14.60
C ASP A 183 9.40 -14.91 -16.00
N THR A 184 8.77 -13.72 -16.14
CA THR A 184 8.40 -13.17 -17.46
C THR A 184 9.58 -12.58 -18.21
N ILE A 185 10.69 -12.28 -17.54
CA ILE A 185 11.91 -11.76 -18.15
C ILE A 185 12.66 -12.94 -18.79
N PRO A 186 12.95 -12.90 -20.10
CA PRO A 186 13.65 -13.99 -20.80
C PRO A 186 15.02 -14.31 -20.18
N THR A 187 15.28 -15.59 -19.90
CA THR A 187 16.57 -16.04 -19.36
C THR A 187 17.74 -15.86 -20.32
N SER A 188 17.45 -15.74 -21.63
CA SER A 188 18.45 -15.44 -22.65
C SER A 188 19.22 -14.14 -22.41
N LEU A 189 18.59 -13.16 -21.71
CA LEU A 189 19.29 -11.92 -21.31
C LEU A 189 20.37 -12.20 -20.27
N ASP A 190 20.08 -13.09 -19.31
CA ASP A 190 21.04 -13.48 -18.28
C ASP A 190 22.21 -14.27 -18.92
N GLU A 191 21.89 -15.17 -19.87
CA GLU A 191 22.87 -16.00 -20.60
C GLU A 191 23.78 -15.12 -21.48
N ALA A 192 23.22 -14.19 -22.24
CA ALA A 192 23.99 -13.27 -23.07
C ALA A 192 24.94 -12.42 -22.20
N ALA A 193 24.47 -11.85 -21.10
CA ALA A 193 25.29 -11.08 -20.19
C ALA A 193 26.44 -11.90 -19.56
N MET A 194 26.17 -13.17 -19.24
CA MET A 194 27.23 -14.07 -18.73
C MET A 194 28.26 -14.43 -19.82
N LEU A 195 27.85 -14.55 -21.09
CA LEU A 195 28.78 -14.71 -22.22
C LEU A 195 29.65 -13.47 -22.44
N ASP A 196 29.10 -12.26 -22.16
CA ASP A 196 29.84 -11.01 -22.18
C ASP A 196 30.75 -10.81 -20.94
N GLY A 197 30.88 -11.83 -20.07
CA GLY A 197 31.75 -11.83 -18.90
C GLY A 197 31.14 -11.22 -17.63
N CYS A 198 29.84 -10.93 -17.60
CA CYS A 198 29.18 -10.46 -16.38
C CYS A 198 29.09 -11.55 -15.32
N THR A 199 29.38 -11.20 -14.07
CA THR A 199 29.11 -12.06 -12.91
C THR A 199 27.61 -12.12 -12.62
N ARG A 200 27.14 -13.15 -11.93
CA ARG A 200 25.72 -13.25 -11.50
C ARG A 200 25.24 -12.05 -10.69
N TRP A 201 26.11 -11.46 -9.88
CA TRP A 201 25.82 -10.23 -9.14
C TRP A 201 25.61 -9.03 -10.07
N GLN A 202 26.43 -8.91 -11.11
CA GLN A 202 26.25 -7.86 -12.12
C GLN A 202 24.98 -8.05 -12.94
N VAL A 203 24.65 -9.29 -13.32
CA VAL A 203 23.36 -9.61 -13.96
C VAL A 203 22.20 -9.19 -13.05
N PHE A 204 22.22 -9.56 -11.77
CA PHE A 204 21.20 -9.19 -10.80
C PHE A 204 21.05 -7.66 -10.69
N THR A 205 22.16 -6.97 -10.42
CA THR A 205 22.12 -5.52 -10.10
C THR A 205 21.95 -4.63 -11.31
N LYS A 206 22.55 -4.98 -12.46
CA LYS A 206 22.58 -4.13 -13.65
C LYS A 206 21.48 -4.45 -14.68
N ILE A 207 20.92 -5.66 -14.65
CA ILE A 207 19.91 -6.11 -15.62
C ILE A 207 18.57 -6.36 -14.92
N ILE A 208 18.53 -7.29 -13.96
CA ILE A 208 17.27 -7.74 -13.37
C ILE A 208 16.63 -6.66 -12.50
N ILE A 209 17.36 -6.02 -11.59
CA ILE A 209 16.82 -4.96 -10.72
C ILE A 209 16.21 -3.81 -11.55
N PRO A 210 16.88 -3.23 -12.56
CA PRO A 210 16.29 -2.20 -13.39
C PRO A 210 15.03 -2.64 -14.13
N MET A 211 14.97 -3.87 -14.61
CA MET A 211 13.78 -4.43 -15.26
C MET A 211 12.63 -4.67 -14.28
N CYS A 212 12.93 -4.93 -13.00
CA CYS A 212 11.95 -5.13 -11.94
C CYS A 212 11.46 -3.83 -11.27
N ARG A 213 11.84 -2.64 -11.76
CA ARG A 213 11.44 -1.35 -11.16
C ARG A 213 9.96 -1.26 -10.79
N PRO A 214 8.99 -1.67 -11.64
CA PRO A 214 7.58 -1.57 -11.27
C PRO A 214 7.23 -2.38 -10.04
N MET A 215 7.80 -3.58 -9.93
CA MET A 215 7.55 -4.47 -8.81
C MET A 215 8.29 -4.04 -7.54
N ILE A 216 9.44 -3.37 -7.69
CA ILE A 216 10.15 -2.73 -6.57
C ILE A 216 9.30 -1.61 -5.98
N VAL A 217 8.74 -0.77 -6.84
CA VAL A 217 7.82 0.31 -6.44
C VAL A 217 6.60 -0.25 -5.71
N TYR A 218 5.97 -1.29 -6.27
CA TYR A 218 4.86 -1.98 -5.61
C TYR A 218 5.25 -2.50 -4.22
N GLN A 219 6.37 -3.21 -4.10
CA GLN A 219 6.83 -3.74 -2.82
C GLN A 219 7.18 -2.64 -1.81
N ALA A 220 7.77 -1.54 -2.26
CA ALA A 220 8.07 -0.39 -1.43
C ALA A 220 6.79 0.24 -0.87
N ILE A 221 5.76 0.41 -1.70
CA ILE A 221 4.45 0.91 -1.26
C ILE A 221 3.84 -0.02 -0.21
N VAL A 222 3.78 -1.33 -0.49
CA VAL A 222 3.21 -2.31 0.45
C VAL A 222 3.97 -2.31 1.78
N GLY A 223 5.31 -2.34 1.74
CA GLY A 223 6.15 -2.34 2.94
C GLY A 223 5.97 -1.07 3.78
N PHE A 224 5.88 0.09 3.12
CA PHE A 224 5.68 1.37 3.81
C PHE A 224 4.28 1.50 4.41
N LEU A 225 3.23 1.04 3.71
CA LEU A 225 1.84 1.17 4.16
C LEU A 225 1.50 0.24 5.32
N THR A 226 2.12 -0.93 5.41
CA THR A 226 1.77 -1.96 6.41
C THR A 226 1.71 -1.42 7.84
N PRO A 227 2.70 -0.69 8.38
CA PRO A 227 2.65 -0.16 9.74
C PRO A 227 1.61 0.94 9.96
N TRP A 228 1.19 1.65 8.92
CA TRP A 228 0.16 2.69 9.01
C TRP A 228 -1.25 2.12 9.10
N LEU A 229 -1.47 0.94 8.53
CA LEU A 229 -2.79 0.31 8.42
C LEU A 229 -3.07 -0.73 9.51
N ASP A 230 -2.02 -1.36 10.06
CA ASP A 230 -2.19 -2.41 11.07
C ASP A 230 -2.19 -1.84 12.49
N PHE A 231 -3.30 -2.04 13.19
CA PHE A 231 -3.39 -1.77 14.63
C PHE A 231 -3.35 -3.04 15.49
N VAL A 232 -3.68 -4.20 14.92
CA VAL A 232 -3.85 -5.45 15.68
C VAL A 232 -2.53 -5.91 16.26
N MET A 233 -1.49 -6.04 15.43
CA MET A 233 -0.17 -6.44 15.89
C MET A 233 0.45 -5.37 16.79
N ALA A 234 0.29 -4.09 16.43
CA ALA A 234 0.74 -2.98 17.26
C ALA A 234 0.12 -3.02 18.66
N LYS A 235 -1.21 -3.29 18.77
CA LYS A 235 -1.91 -3.39 20.05
C LYS A 235 -1.44 -4.57 20.90
N VAL A 236 -1.08 -5.69 20.26
CA VAL A 236 -0.59 -6.88 20.97
C VAL A 236 0.82 -6.69 21.52
N ILE A 237 1.68 -5.98 20.79
CA ILE A 237 3.10 -5.83 21.14
C ILE A 237 3.35 -4.56 21.96
N ALA A 238 2.79 -3.39 21.55
CA ALA A 238 3.00 -2.12 22.22
C ALA A 238 2.20 -2.04 23.53
N ARG A 239 2.90 -1.99 24.66
CA ARG A 239 2.31 -1.99 26.01
C ARG A 239 2.23 -0.59 26.62
N THR A 240 3.13 0.29 26.26
CA THR A 240 3.23 1.66 26.80
C THR A 240 2.93 2.67 25.72
N GLN A 241 2.40 3.83 26.10
CA GLN A 241 2.07 4.93 25.18
C GLN A 241 3.26 5.40 24.35
N ASP A 242 4.45 5.33 24.92
CA ASP A 242 5.69 5.69 24.26
C ASP A 242 6.00 4.86 23.00
N ASN A 243 5.44 3.66 22.94
CA ASN A 243 5.65 2.69 21.86
C ASN A 243 4.45 2.56 20.92
N TYR A 244 3.39 3.34 21.14
CA TYR A 244 2.19 3.28 20.29
C TYR A 244 2.51 3.72 18.86
N THR A 245 1.81 3.10 17.91
CA THR A 245 1.78 3.48 16.50
C THR A 245 0.63 4.44 16.22
N ALA A 246 0.68 5.15 15.10
CA ALA A 246 -0.35 6.08 14.69
C ALA A 246 -1.72 5.38 14.52
N SER A 247 -1.75 4.18 13.92
CA SER A 247 -2.96 3.37 13.76
C SER A 247 -3.57 2.96 15.10
N LEU A 248 -2.73 2.57 16.08
CA LEU A 248 -3.18 2.27 17.44
C LEU A 248 -3.71 3.52 18.14
N GLY A 249 -3.06 4.67 17.95
CA GLY A 249 -3.53 5.96 18.48
C GLY A 249 -4.89 6.37 17.92
N LEU A 250 -5.07 6.26 16.60
CA LEU A 250 -6.39 6.52 15.97
C LEU A 250 -7.48 5.61 16.53
N TRP A 251 -7.19 4.33 16.73
CA TRP A 251 -8.15 3.40 17.30
C TRP A 251 -8.55 3.78 18.74
N LEU A 252 -7.57 4.22 19.57
CA LEU A 252 -7.84 4.66 20.93
C LEU A 252 -8.67 5.94 20.98
N MET A 253 -8.49 6.87 20.03
CA MET A 253 -9.31 8.09 19.93
C MET A 253 -10.78 7.79 19.64
N LEU A 254 -11.09 6.65 19.04
CA LEU A 254 -12.45 6.17 18.75
C LEU A 254 -13.02 5.27 19.86
N ASP A 255 -12.29 5.00 20.94
CA ASP A 255 -12.80 4.22 22.06
C ASP A 255 -13.99 4.94 22.71
N LYS A 256 -14.94 4.15 23.24
CA LYS A 256 -16.19 4.66 23.84
C LYS A 256 -15.97 5.70 24.92
N GLU A 257 -14.87 5.62 25.63
CA GLU A 257 -14.51 6.57 26.69
C GLU A 257 -14.14 7.95 26.15
N TYR A 258 -13.52 8.01 24.97
CA TYR A 258 -12.91 9.25 24.43
C TYR A 258 -13.62 9.81 23.21
N ILE A 259 -14.43 9.03 22.50
CA ILE A 259 -15.02 9.39 21.21
C ILE A 259 -15.79 10.72 21.26
N ASN A 260 -16.47 11.00 22.37
CA ASN A 260 -17.27 12.22 22.50
C ASN A 260 -16.44 13.52 22.60
N SER A 261 -15.17 13.42 23.02
CA SER A 261 -14.29 14.58 23.19
C SER A 261 -13.12 14.59 22.20
N TRP A 262 -12.83 13.44 21.56
CA TRP A 262 -11.63 13.28 20.74
C TRP A 262 -11.91 13.04 19.26
N PHE A 263 -13.17 13.13 18.83
CA PHE A 263 -13.51 12.90 17.42
C PHE A 263 -12.84 13.91 16.48
N GLY A 264 -12.77 15.19 16.87
CA GLY A 264 -12.05 16.22 16.14
C GLY A 264 -10.53 15.93 16.09
N LEU A 265 -9.94 15.46 17.21
CA LEU A 265 -8.54 15.03 17.27
C LEU A 265 -8.28 13.82 16.34
N PHE A 266 -9.20 12.86 16.33
CA PHE A 266 -9.15 11.72 15.41
C PHE A 266 -9.16 12.17 13.95
N ALA A 267 -10.06 13.08 13.57
CA ALA A 267 -10.16 13.59 12.21
C ALA A 267 -8.88 14.33 11.80
N ALA A 268 -8.35 15.21 12.67
CA ALA A 268 -7.09 15.92 12.43
C ALA A 268 -5.89 14.96 12.33
N ALA A 269 -5.81 13.96 13.22
CA ALA A 269 -4.78 12.94 13.18
C ALA A 269 -4.85 12.10 11.90
N ALA A 270 -6.05 11.69 11.46
CA ALA A 270 -6.25 10.93 10.22
C ALA A 270 -5.79 11.72 8.98
N VAL A 271 -6.06 13.02 8.93
CA VAL A 271 -5.56 13.91 7.86
C VAL A 271 -4.03 13.94 7.87
N LEU A 272 -3.38 14.15 9.03
CA LEU A 272 -1.92 14.20 9.13
C LEU A 272 -1.27 12.86 8.75
N ILE A 273 -1.84 11.73 9.15
CA ILE A 273 -1.38 10.38 8.80
C ILE A 273 -1.50 10.12 7.30
N SER A 274 -2.51 10.68 6.65
CA SER A 274 -2.69 10.50 5.20
C SER A 274 -1.62 11.22 4.36
N ILE A 275 -0.95 12.24 4.90
CA ILE A 275 0.05 13.05 4.16
C ILE A 275 1.25 12.21 3.69
N PRO A 276 2.00 11.49 4.55
CA PRO A 276 3.15 10.70 4.09
C PRO A 276 2.73 9.58 3.12
N ILE A 277 1.53 9.03 3.31
CA ILE A 277 0.96 8.00 2.42
C ILE A 277 0.66 8.61 1.04
N ALA A 278 0.01 9.76 0.99
CA ALA A 278 -0.30 10.46 -0.26
C ALA A 278 0.98 10.90 -1.00
N ILE A 279 1.97 11.43 -0.29
CA ILE A 279 3.27 11.82 -0.87
C ILE A 279 3.94 10.59 -1.50
N LEU A 280 4.02 9.48 -0.77
CA LEU A 280 4.59 8.24 -1.31
C LEU A 280 3.87 7.81 -2.58
N PHE A 281 2.53 7.81 -2.57
CA PHE A 281 1.72 7.40 -3.71
C PHE A 281 1.95 8.31 -4.92
N ILE A 282 1.94 9.64 -4.73
CA ILE A 282 2.18 10.62 -5.79
C ILE A 282 3.58 10.44 -6.40
N VAL A 283 4.60 10.21 -5.57
CA VAL A 283 5.96 9.97 -6.05
C VAL A 283 6.06 8.66 -6.82
N MET A 284 5.39 7.62 -6.35
CA MET A 284 5.48 6.27 -6.91
C MET A 284 4.62 6.07 -8.16
N GLN A 285 3.49 6.78 -8.31
CA GLN A 285 2.56 6.59 -9.43
C GLN A 285 3.21 6.82 -10.81
N ARG A 286 4.14 7.77 -10.93
CA ARG A 286 4.84 8.02 -12.20
C ARG A 286 5.70 6.83 -12.65
N PHE A 287 6.35 6.15 -11.70
CA PHE A 287 7.13 4.94 -12.00
C PHE A 287 6.23 3.77 -12.44
N TYR A 288 5.01 3.73 -11.93
CA TYR A 288 4.01 2.74 -12.32
C TYR A 288 3.49 3.00 -13.75
N GLN A 289 3.22 4.25 -14.09
CA GLN A 289 2.74 4.65 -15.42
C GLN A 289 3.79 4.43 -16.51
N GLU A 290 5.05 4.76 -16.26
CA GLU A 290 6.16 4.55 -17.21
C GLU A 290 6.33 3.08 -17.56
N SER A 291 6.14 2.19 -16.60
CA SER A 291 6.25 0.75 -16.80
C SER A 291 5.09 0.16 -17.61
N MET A 292 3.88 0.67 -17.43
CA MET A 292 2.70 0.23 -18.20
C MET A 292 2.75 0.73 -19.66
N SER A 293 3.25 1.93 -19.88
CA SER A 293 3.37 2.51 -21.24
C SER A 293 4.42 1.78 -22.10
N GLY A 294 5.45 1.19 -21.50
CA GLY A 294 6.44 0.37 -22.18
C GLY A 294 5.90 -0.98 -22.65
N ALA A 295 4.93 -1.55 -21.92
CA ALA A 295 4.32 -2.85 -22.26
C ALA A 295 3.29 -2.77 -23.41
N VAL A 296 2.79 -1.57 -23.75
CA VAL A 296 1.77 -1.37 -24.81
C VAL A 296 2.40 -1.06 -26.18
N LYS A 297 3.70 -0.82 -26.25
CA LYS A 297 4.43 -0.52 -27.49
C LYS A 297 5.17 -1.72 -28.10
N GLY A 298 4.95 -2.93 -27.62
CA GLY A 298 5.48 -4.18 -28.15
C GLY A 298 4.45 -4.93 -29.00
#